data_756d78c366772660459912fb677a9bc8
#
_entry.id   756d78c366772660459912fb677a9bc8
#
_cell.length_a   1.000
_cell.length_b   1.000
_cell.length_c   1.000
_cell.angle_alpha   90.00
_cell.angle_beta   90.00
_cell.angle_gamma   90.00
#
_symmetry.space_group_name_H-M   'P 1'
#
loop_
_entity.id
_entity.type
_entity.pdbx_description
1 polymer ?
#
loop_
_entity_poly.entity_id
_entity_poly.type
_entity_poly.pdbx_seq_one_letter_code
_entity_poly.pdbx_strand_id
1 'polypeptide(L)'
;KNACVTLDLPFRGKWIATAAGATGLTNYHNGIRNQWYAVDLIRFGDQSKLFREEGITNEESYTFGADIVSPVNGKVIQVTEDVPDQPERNLDKPEGNSLLIQFQDSLFLQLAHLRQHSIMVKPGDVVTAGQKLAEVGNSGDTVYPHLHLHVQGRVGSDTTEPKSYPFRFRKFKRMRYVFWTTENDQFLLTNDIIRPVDTRRDGSEKRGS
;
A
#
# COMPACT_ATOMS: atom_id res chain seq x y z
N LYS A 1 6.95 2.67 24.69
CA LYS A 1 6.04 1.77 23.93
C LYS A 1 5.84 2.44 22.58
N ASN A 2 6.35 1.88 21.49
CA ASN A 2 6.04 2.35 20.16
C ASN A 2 4.55 2.09 19.94
N ALA A 3 3.76 3.16 19.81
CA ALA A 3 2.34 3.03 19.49
C ALA A 3 2.25 2.40 18.08
N CYS A 4 1.65 1.23 18.01
CA CYS A 4 1.33 0.61 16.73
C CYS A 4 0.15 1.37 16.11
N VAL A 5 0.30 1.81 14.89
CA VAL A 5 -0.71 2.57 14.14
C VAL A 5 -1.68 1.64 13.47
N THR A 6 -2.93 2.07 13.31
CA THR A 6 -3.94 1.35 12.54
C THR A 6 -4.35 2.16 11.31
N LEU A 7 -4.26 1.53 10.14
CA LEU A 7 -4.63 2.07 8.83
C LEU A 7 -5.87 1.35 8.30
N ASP A 8 -6.62 1.98 7.41
CA ASP A 8 -7.58 1.28 6.57
C ASP A 8 -6.87 0.68 5.35
N LEU A 9 -7.50 -0.24 4.60
CA LEU A 9 -6.91 -0.75 3.36
C LEU A 9 -6.89 0.36 2.30
N PRO A 10 -5.76 0.59 1.61
CA PRO A 10 -5.61 1.66 0.63
C PRO A 10 -6.18 1.32 -0.76
N PHE A 11 -6.98 0.28 -0.89
CA PHE A 11 -7.44 -0.24 -2.18
C PHE A 11 -8.79 -0.96 -2.09
N ARG A 12 -9.33 -1.31 -3.25
CA ARG A 12 -10.49 -2.19 -3.41
C ARG A 12 -10.08 -3.49 -4.13
N GLY A 13 -10.94 -4.52 -4.02
CA GLY A 13 -10.69 -5.81 -4.67
C GLY A 13 -9.77 -6.73 -3.87
N LYS A 14 -9.24 -7.76 -4.52
CA LYS A 14 -8.42 -8.81 -3.92
C LYS A 14 -6.95 -8.56 -4.24
N TRP A 15 -6.11 -8.60 -3.21
CA TRP A 15 -4.68 -8.31 -3.28
C TRP A 15 -3.87 -9.37 -2.53
N ILE A 16 -2.58 -9.47 -2.85
CA ILE A 16 -1.61 -10.27 -2.11
C ILE A 16 -0.46 -9.39 -1.65
N ALA A 17 -0.01 -9.58 -0.43
CA ALA A 17 1.21 -8.98 0.10
C ALA A 17 2.43 -9.78 -0.42
N THR A 18 3.25 -9.17 -1.25
CA THR A 18 4.47 -9.78 -1.80
C THR A 18 5.68 -9.57 -0.89
N ALA A 19 5.67 -8.49 -0.09
CA ALA A 19 6.59 -8.26 1.00
C ALA A 19 5.83 -7.68 2.20
N ALA A 20 5.96 -8.29 3.37
CA ALA A 20 5.36 -7.82 4.62
C ALA A 20 5.97 -8.54 5.82
N GLY A 21 5.72 -8.02 7.02
CA GLY A 21 6.23 -8.59 8.26
C GLY A 21 7.43 -7.84 8.84
N ALA A 22 7.90 -8.31 9.99
CA ALA A 22 8.91 -7.61 10.79
C ALA A 22 10.29 -8.28 10.75
N THR A 23 10.52 -9.25 9.90
CA THR A 23 11.78 -10.00 9.82
C THR A 23 12.33 -10.07 8.41
N GLY A 24 13.65 -10.07 8.25
CA GLY A 24 14.32 -10.20 6.96
C GLY A 24 14.04 -11.50 6.20
N LEU A 25 13.49 -12.52 6.88
CA LEU A 25 13.06 -13.77 6.24
C LEU A 25 11.81 -13.61 5.40
N THR A 26 10.94 -12.66 5.73
CA THR A 26 9.64 -12.46 5.09
C THR A 26 9.52 -11.11 4.41
N ASN A 27 10.39 -10.15 4.74
CA ASN A 27 10.30 -8.78 4.25
C ASN A 27 11.71 -8.24 3.95
N TYR A 28 12.04 -8.12 2.67
CA TYR A 28 13.35 -7.63 2.23
C TYR A 28 13.60 -6.14 2.59
N HIS A 29 12.54 -5.36 2.87
CA HIS A 29 12.67 -3.98 3.35
C HIS A 29 13.29 -3.88 4.75
N ASN A 30 13.43 -5.00 5.46
CA ASN A 30 13.92 -5.04 6.83
C ASN A 30 15.39 -4.61 6.98
N GLY A 31 16.12 -4.42 5.89
CA GLY A 31 17.46 -3.81 5.85
C GLY A 31 17.47 -2.29 5.69
N ILE A 32 16.30 -1.66 5.42
CA ILE A 32 16.16 -0.23 5.10
C ILE A 32 15.51 0.47 6.29
N ARG A 33 16.21 1.43 6.91
CA ARG A 33 15.83 2.02 8.20
C ARG A 33 14.43 2.61 8.25
N ASN A 34 14.02 3.36 7.23
CA ASN A 34 12.71 4.00 7.16
C ASN A 34 11.61 3.08 6.61
N GLN A 35 11.97 1.92 6.07
CA GLN A 35 11.06 0.96 5.42
C GLN A 35 10.97 -0.38 6.15
N TRP A 36 11.52 -0.52 7.34
CA TRP A 36 11.60 -1.78 8.09
C TRP A 36 10.29 -2.57 8.14
N TYR A 37 9.16 -1.88 8.21
CA TYR A 37 7.81 -2.45 8.25
C TYR A 37 7.01 -2.17 6.97
N ALA A 38 7.67 -1.82 5.87
CA ALA A 38 6.99 -1.57 4.60
C ALA A 38 6.24 -2.81 4.10
N VAL A 39 5.22 -2.56 3.29
CA VAL A 39 4.38 -3.60 2.67
C VAL A 39 4.29 -3.33 1.19
N ASP A 40 4.56 -4.36 0.38
CA ASP A 40 4.33 -4.37 -1.06
C ASP A 40 3.12 -5.23 -1.39
N LEU A 41 2.27 -4.70 -2.25
CA LEU A 41 0.97 -5.26 -2.57
C LEU A 41 0.74 -5.30 -4.07
N ILE A 42 0.29 -6.44 -4.59
CA ILE A 42 -0.15 -6.60 -5.97
C ILE A 42 -1.59 -7.10 -6.04
N ARG A 43 -2.30 -6.69 -7.10
CA ARG A 43 -3.72 -6.94 -7.26
C ARG A 43 -3.98 -8.20 -8.07
N PHE A 44 -4.95 -9.00 -7.64
CA PHE A 44 -5.56 -10.02 -8.47
C PHE A 44 -6.64 -9.44 -9.38
N GLY A 45 -6.61 -9.83 -10.63
CA GLY A 45 -7.70 -9.62 -11.57
C GLY A 45 -8.69 -10.78 -11.59
N ASP A 46 -9.31 -10.95 -12.76
CA ASP A 46 -10.26 -12.01 -12.99
C ASP A 46 -9.62 -13.39 -12.84
N GLN A 47 -10.42 -14.37 -12.43
CA GLN A 47 -9.97 -15.76 -12.20
C GLN A 47 -8.75 -15.87 -11.27
N SER A 48 -8.49 -14.86 -10.44
CA SER A 48 -7.33 -14.80 -9.52
C SER A 48 -5.97 -14.82 -10.23
N LYS A 49 -5.89 -14.30 -11.45
CA LYS A 49 -4.63 -14.08 -12.17
C LYS A 49 -3.99 -12.75 -11.72
N LEU A 50 -2.66 -12.66 -11.81
CA LEU A 50 -1.91 -11.42 -11.58
C LEU A 50 -1.71 -10.62 -12.87
N PHE A 51 -1.70 -11.30 -14.01
CA PHE A 51 -1.51 -10.75 -15.34
C PHE A 51 -2.60 -11.22 -16.30
N ARG A 52 -2.88 -10.40 -17.31
CA ARG A 52 -3.85 -10.71 -18.38
C ARG A 52 -3.27 -11.72 -19.36
N GLU A 53 -1.99 -11.54 -19.67
CA GLU A 53 -1.23 -12.36 -20.63
C GLU A 53 0.07 -12.84 -19.98
N GLU A 54 1.22 -12.65 -20.64
CA GLU A 54 2.52 -13.16 -20.17
C GLU A 54 3.14 -12.31 -19.05
N GLY A 55 2.64 -11.09 -18.82
CA GLY A 55 3.12 -10.19 -17.76
C GLY A 55 4.41 -9.46 -18.12
N ILE A 56 4.65 -9.22 -19.40
CA ILE A 56 5.85 -8.55 -19.91
C ILE A 56 5.70 -7.01 -19.81
N THR A 57 4.49 -6.52 -20.04
CA THR A 57 4.21 -5.07 -20.00
C THR A 57 3.45 -4.64 -18.74
N ASN A 58 3.52 -3.35 -18.41
CA ASN A 58 2.76 -2.80 -17.29
C ASN A 58 1.25 -3.01 -17.45
N GLU A 59 0.73 -2.83 -18.67
CA GLU A 59 -0.69 -2.91 -19.01
C GLU A 59 -1.25 -4.34 -18.84
N GLU A 60 -0.43 -5.35 -18.94
CA GLU A 60 -0.82 -6.73 -18.68
C GLU A 60 -1.01 -7.01 -17.18
N SER A 61 -0.39 -6.23 -16.31
CA SER A 61 -0.60 -6.36 -14.86
C SER A 61 -1.98 -5.82 -14.45
N TYR A 62 -2.74 -6.61 -13.70
CA TYR A 62 -3.96 -6.11 -13.06
C TYR A 62 -3.70 -5.07 -11.96
N THR A 63 -2.47 -4.94 -11.55
CA THR A 63 -2.05 -3.97 -10.52
C THR A 63 -1.84 -2.59 -11.12
N PHE A 64 -1.29 -2.50 -12.34
CA PHE A 64 -1.06 -1.22 -13.01
C PHE A 64 -2.38 -0.49 -13.28
N GLY A 65 -2.45 0.79 -12.90
CA GLY A 65 -3.65 1.61 -13.01
C GLY A 65 -4.73 1.27 -11.97
N ALA A 66 -4.46 0.43 -10.99
CA ALA A 66 -5.41 0.16 -9.92
C ALA A 66 -5.56 1.39 -9.00
N ASP A 67 -6.79 1.74 -8.65
CA ASP A 67 -7.10 2.87 -7.78
C ASP A 67 -6.52 2.68 -6.37
N ILE A 68 -5.85 3.73 -5.89
CA ILE A 68 -5.37 3.86 -4.52
C ILE A 68 -6.20 4.91 -3.79
N VAL A 69 -6.69 4.53 -2.62
CA VAL A 69 -7.44 5.41 -1.73
C VAL A 69 -6.65 5.69 -0.46
N SER A 70 -6.91 6.83 0.17
CA SER A 70 -6.25 7.17 1.43
C SER A 70 -6.63 6.17 2.52
N PRO A 71 -5.67 5.54 3.21
CA PRO A 71 -5.96 4.68 4.35
C PRO A 71 -6.09 5.44 5.67
N VAL A 72 -5.98 6.77 5.64
CA VAL A 72 -5.98 7.66 6.79
C VAL A 72 -6.68 8.98 6.48
N ASN A 73 -7.13 9.68 7.53
CA ASN A 73 -7.36 11.12 7.44
C ASN A 73 -6.02 11.82 7.68
N GLY A 74 -5.67 12.81 6.85
CA GLY A 74 -4.37 13.45 6.97
C GLY A 74 -4.19 14.66 6.07
N LYS A 75 -2.98 15.21 6.07
CA LYS A 75 -2.58 16.32 5.21
C LYS A 75 -1.44 15.89 4.30
N VAL A 76 -1.57 16.14 3.01
CA VAL A 76 -0.50 15.89 2.03
C VAL A 76 0.65 16.85 2.31
N ILE A 77 1.83 16.31 2.55
CA ILE A 77 3.05 17.08 2.83
C ILE A 77 3.93 17.20 1.61
N GLN A 78 4.04 16.12 0.84
CA GLN A 78 4.89 16.08 -0.34
C GLN A 78 4.22 15.23 -1.42
N VAL A 79 4.41 15.66 -2.66
CA VAL A 79 4.08 14.94 -3.90
C VAL A 79 5.34 14.90 -4.73
N THR A 80 5.71 13.73 -5.22
CA THR A 80 6.70 13.53 -6.26
C THR A 80 5.98 12.96 -7.47
N GLU A 81 6.16 13.59 -8.62
CA GLU A 81 5.53 13.19 -9.89
C GLU A 81 6.54 13.32 -11.03
N ASP A 82 6.16 13.02 -12.26
CA ASP A 82 6.99 13.08 -13.46
C ASP A 82 8.10 12.03 -13.56
N VAL A 83 8.05 10.97 -12.76
CA VAL A 83 8.91 9.79 -12.95
C VAL A 83 8.19 8.81 -13.87
N PRO A 84 8.77 8.46 -15.04
CA PRO A 84 8.15 7.53 -15.97
C PRO A 84 7.91 6.14 -15.37
N ASP A 85 6.79 5.52 -15.76
CA ASP A 85 6.53 4.10 -15.49
C ASP A 85 7.29 3.25 -16.50
N GLN A 86 8.39 2.66 -16.10
CA GLN A 86 9.25 1.87 -16.99
C GLN A 86 9.69 0.57 -16.31
N PRO A 87 10.01 -0.47 -17.07
CA PRO A 87 10.42 -1.75 -16.52
C PRO A 87 11.83 -1.72 -15.91
N GLU A 88 12.67 -0.74 -16.29
CA GLU A 88 14.01 -0.59 -15.72
C GLU A 88 13.93 0.17 -14.39
N ARG A 89 14.70 -0.30 -13.41
CA ARG A 89 14.80 0.33 -12.09
C ARG A 89 15.42 1.72 -12.17
N ASN A 90 14.79 2.68 -11.53
CA ASN A 90 15.35 4.04 -11.38
C ASN A 90 15.91 4.21 -9.95
N LEU A 91 17.22 4.03 -9.80
CA LEU A 91 17.89 4.10 -8.50
C LEU A 91 18.14 5.55 -8.03
N ASP A 92 18.07 6.54 -8.93
CA ASP A 92 18.21 7.96 -8.57
C ASP A 92 16.95 8.52 -7.91
N LYS A 93 15.79 7.92 -8.20
CA LYS A 93 14.49 8.25 -7.62
C LYS A 93 13.78 6.97 -7.15
N PRO A 94 14.26 6.33 -6.08
CA PRO A 94 13.83 4.98 -5.72
C PRO A 94 12.33 4.89 -5.37
N GLU A 95 11.71 5.90 -4.75
CA GLU A 95 10.27 5.89 -4.48
C GLU A 95 9.41 6.16 -5.72
N GLY A 96 10.02 6.60 -6.85
CA GLY A 96 9.27 6.99 -8.05
C GLY A 96 8.27 8.12 -7.77
N ASN A 97 7.10 8.06 -8.41
CA ASN A 97 6.00 8.95 -8.08
C ASN A 97 5.41 8.55 -6.73
N SER A 98 5.23 9.52 -5.85
CA SER A 98 4.94 9.19 -4.45
C SER A 98 4.17 10.29 -3.73
N LEU A 99 3.51 9.91 -2.64
CA LEU A 99 2.77 10.77 -1.72
C LEU A 99 3.27 10.57 -0.30
N LEU A 100 3.57 11.68 0.39
CA LEU A 100 3.82 11.70 1.82
C LEU A 100 2.65 12.40 2.52
N ILE A 101 1.94 11.68 3.38
CA ILE A 101 0.75 12.15 4.09
C ILE A 101 1.02 12.16 5.59
N GLN A 102 0.95 13.32 6.23
CA GLN A 102 0.97 13.44 7.68
C GLN A 102 -0.42 13.11 8.22
N PHE A 103 -0.53 12.13 9.13
CA PHE A 103 -1.81 11.71 9.70
C PHE A 103 -1.85 11.73 11.24
N GLN A 104 -0.69 11.92 11.88
CA GLN A 104 -0.53 12.24 13.29
C GLN A 104 0.64 13.22 13.43
N ASP A 105 0.82 13.86 14.58
CA ASP A 105 1.77 14.97 14.79
C ASP A 105 3.20 14.69 14.31
N SER A 106 3.65 13.44 14.41
CA SER A 106 5.01 13.04 14.04
C SER A 106 5.06 11.80 13.15
N LEU A 107 3.91 11.33 12.62
CA LEU A 107 3.82 10.14 11.78
C LEU A 107 3.34 10.48 10.38
N PHE A 108 4.01 9.88 9.42
CA PHE A 108 3.78 10.08 8.01
C PHE A 108 3.57 8.73 7.32
N LEU A 109 2.63 8.69 6.42
CA LEU A 109 2.41 7.58 5.50
C LEU A 109 3.06 7.92 4.17
N GLN A 110 3.94 7.04 3.69
CA GLN A 110 4.48 7.06 2.34
C GLN A 110 3.71 6.06 1.47
N LEU A 111 3.27 6.52 0.31
CA LEU A 111 2.77 5.70 -0.80
C LEU A 111 3.71 5.91 -1.97
N ALA A 112 4.22 4.85 -2.59
CA ALA A 112 5.26 4.92 -3.61
C ALA A 112 4.95 4.05 -4.83
N HIS A 113 5.77 4.21 -5.89
CA HIS A 113 5.63 3.57 -7.21
C HIS A 113 4.30 3.88 -7.90
N LEU A 114 3.77 5.09 -7.67
CA LEU A 114 2.51 5.53 -8.25
C LEU A 114 2.66 5.79 -9.75
N ARG A 115 1.56 5.65 -10.49
CA ARG A 115 1.52 5.88 -11.92
C ARG A 115 1.78 7.35 -12.26
N GLN A 116 2.60 7.59 -13.26
CA GLN A 116 2.90 8.93 -13.76
C GLN A 116 1.60 9.68 -14.11
N HIS A 117 1.49 10.93 -13.69
CA HIS A 117 0.34 11.82 -13.91
C HIS A 117 -1.01 11.30 -13.36
N SER A 118 -1.00 10.38 -12.39
CA SER A 118 -2.23 9.85 -11.78
C SER A 118 -2.57 10.50 -10.43
N ILE A 119 -1.66 11.26 -9.84
CA ILE A 119 -1.85 11.85 -8.51
C ILE A 119 -2.89 12.98 -8.59
N MET A 120 -3.92 12.88 -7.74
CA MET A 120 -5.12 13.76 -7.76
C MET A 120 -5.10 14.81 -6.65
N VAL A 121 -4.01 14.87 -5.88
CA VAL A 121 -3.87 15.76 -4.72
C VAL A 121 -2.53 16.50 -4.79
N LYS A 122 -2.42 17.60 -4.07
CA LYS A 122 -1.20 18.44 -4.02
C LYS A 122 -0.78 18.70 -2.58
N PRO A 123 0.47 19.13 -2.35
CA PRO A 123 0.93 19.53 -1.02
C PRO A 123 0.01 20.58 -0.40
N GLY A 124 -0.38 20.34 0.85
CA GLY A 124 -1.31 21.18 1.61
C GLY A 124 -2.74 20.66 1.64
N ASP A 125 -3.16 19.82 0.72
CA ASP A 125 -4.52 19.25 0.69
C ASP A 125 -4.78 18.37 1.93
N VAL A 126 -6.01 18.46 2.43
CA VAL A 126 -6.52 17.56 3.48
C VAL A 126 -7.25 16.41 2.81
N VAL A 127 -6.88 15.19 3.15
CA VAL A 127 -7.47 13.96 2.61
C VAL A 127 -8.22 13.19 3.69
N THR A 128 -9.25 12.46 3.27
CA THR A 128 -10.04 11.60 4.16
C THR A 128 -9.86 10.12 3.78
N ALA A 129 -9.96 9.24 4.77
CA ALA A 129 -9.90 7.81 4.53
C ALA A 129 -10.95 7.38 3.48
N GLY A 130 -10.52 6.58 2.49
CA GLY A 130 -11.34 6.15 1.36
C GLY A 130 -11.38 7.10 0.16
N GLN A 131 -10.82 8.32 0.25
CA GLN A 131 -10.68 9.25 -0.88
C GLN A 131 -9.68 8.71 -1.90
N LYS A 132 -10.03 8.71 -3.20
CA LYS A 132 -9.07 8.35 -4.27
C LYS A 132 -7.93 9.37 -4.29
N LEU A 133 -6.69 8.86 -4.33
CA LEU A 133 -5.48 9.66 -4.32
C LEU A 133 -4.69 9.57 -5.63
N ALA A 134 -4.55 8.37 -6.17
CA ALA A 134 -3.70 8.08 -7.32
C ALA A 134 -4.05 6.68 -7.90
N GLU A 135 -3.22 6.23 -8.84
CA GLU A 135 -3.22 4.88 -9.38
C GLU A 135 -1.86 4.22 -9.14
N VAL A 136 -1.84 2.88 -9.04
CA VAL A 136 -0.58 2.13 -8.96
C VAL A 136 0.14 2.21 -10.29
N GLY A 137 1.44 2.47 -10.24
CA GLY A 137 2.34 2.50 -11.38
C GLY A 137 3.46 1.48 -11.31
N ASN A 138 4.55 1.80 -12.01
CA ASN A 138 5.80 1.06 -12.03
C ASN A 138 6.98 2.05 -12.11
N SER A 139 6.91 3.15 -11.36
CA SER A 139 7.91 4.21 -11.36
C SER A 139 8.89 4.04 -10.21
N GLY A 140 10.18 4.36 -10.43
CA GLY A 140 11.21 4.29 -9.40
C GLY A 140 11.99 2.97 -9.37
N ASP A 141 12.41 2.55 -8.18
CA ASP A 141 13.18 1.32 -7.97
C ASP A 141 12.26 0.10 -7.86
N THR A 142 11.67 -0.26 -8.98
CA THR A 142 10.74 -1.37 -9.11
C THR A 142 10.94 -2.11 -10.44
N VAL A 143 10.57 -3.38 -10.49
CA VAL A 143 10.64 -4.23 -11.70
C VAL A 143 9.27 -4.71 -12.17
N TYR A 144 8.22 -4.49 -11.37
CA TYR A 144 6.83 -4.81 -11.73
C TYR A 144 5.86 -3.91 -10.97
N PRO A 145 4.66 -3.64 -11.52
CA PRO A 145 3.68 -2.79 -10.87
C PRO A 145 3.25 -3.33 -9.50
N HIS A 146 3.46 -2.53 -8.45
CA HIS A 146 3.00 -2.83 -7.10
C HIS A 146 2.75 -1.55 -6.30
N LEU A 147 1.93 -1.62 -5.28
CA LEU A 147 1.80 -0.56 -4.29
C LEU A 147 2.79 -0.81 -3.16
N HIS A 148 3.73 0.11 -2.98
CA HIS A 148 4.57 0.18 -1.79
C HIS A 148 4.00 1.16 -0.79
N LEU A 149 3.90 0.76 0.48
CA LEU A 149 3.53 1.68 1.56
C LEU A 149 4.32 1.40 2.84
N HIS A 150 4.66 2.47 3.55
CA HIS A 150 5.22 2.37 4.89
C HIS A 150 4.83 3.57 5.76
N VAL A 151 4.94 3.38 7.07
CA VAL A 151 4.77 4.46 8.06
C VAL A 151 6.14 4.83 8.60
N GLN A 152 6.43 6.13 8.59
CA GLN A 152 7.67 6.68 9.09
C GLN A 152 7.43 7.85 10.05
N GLY A 153 8.39 8.07 10.94
CA GLY A 153 8.43 9.23 11.81
C GLY A 153 9.07 10.44 11.15
N ARG A 154 9.10 11.56 11.86
CA ARG A 154 9.87 12.73 11.43
C ARG A 154 11.37 12.40 11.49
N VAL A 155 12.14 13.01 10.59
CA VAL A 155 13.61 13.00 10.69
C VAL A 155 14.01 13.68 12.00
N GLY A 156 14.77 12.98 12.84
CA GLY A 156 15.32 13.54 14.07
C GLY A 156 16.51 14.46 13.81
N SER A 157 16.86 15.28 14.80
CA SER A 157 18.01 16.19 14.70
C SER A 157 19.37 15.48 14.58
N ASP A 158 19.42 14.22 14.97
CA ASP A 158 20.61 13.38 15.03
C ASP A 158 20.70 12.34 13.89
N THR A 159 19.69 12.27 13.03
CA THR A 159 19.62 11.31 11.93
C THR A 159 19.19 11.97 10.62
N THR A 160 19.76 11.52 9.51
CA THR A 160 19.39 11.97 8.16
C THR A 160 18.18 11.22 7.61
N GLU A 161 17.80 10.09 8.21
CA GLU A 161 16.71 9.26 7.75
C GLU A 161 15.64 9.08 8.82
N PRO A 162 14.35 9.09 8.43
CA PRO A 162 13.25 8.82 9.37
C PRO A 162 13.28 7.37 9.87
N LYS A 163 12.64 7.14 11.02
CA LYS A 163 12.46 5.81 11.58
C LYS A 163 11.16 5.19 11.06
N SER A 164 11.21 3.91 10.70
CA SER A 164 10.01 3.13 10.36
C SER A 164 9.18 2.79 11.61
N TYR A 165 7.87 2.76 11.45
CA TYR A 165 6.91 2.40 12.50
C TYR A 165 6.04 1.22 12.06
N PRO A 166 5.80 0.23 12.95
CA PRO A 166 4.88 -0.86 12.65
C PRO A 166 3.44 -0.36 12.59
N PHE A 167 2.67 -0.91 11.68
CA PHE A 167 1.25 -0.58 11.51
C PHE A 167 0.43 -1.83 11.27
N ARG A 168 -0.88 -1.73 11.58
CA ARG A 168 -1.89 -2.78 11.38
C ARG A 168 -2.97 -2.26 10.45
N PHE A 169 -3.74 -3.17 9.87
CA PHE A 169 -4.94 -2.82 9.13
C PHE A 169 -6.18 -3.07 9.98
N ARG A 170 -7.08 -2.09 10.03
CA ARG A 170 -8.23 -2.02 10.94
C ARG A 170 -9.18 -3.20 10.79
N LYS A 171 -9.71 -3.42 9.61
CA LYS A 171 -10.67 -4.48 9.33
C LYS A 171 -10.59 -4.92 7.87
N PHE A 172 -10.38 -6.22 7.67
CA PHE A 172 -10.27 -6.78 6.33
C PHE A 172 -10.61 -8.27 6.32
N LYS A 173 -10.78 -8.84 5.13
CA LYS A 173 -10.88 -10.28 4.92
C LYS A 173 -9.50 -10.81 4.55
N ARG A 174 -9.08 -11.91 5.17
CA ARG A 174 -7.86 -12.65 4.85
C ARG A 174 -8.23 -14.06 4.42
N MET A 175 -7.59 -14.56 3.34
CA MET A 175 -7.77 -15.94 2.92
C MET A 175 -6.93 -16.85 3.80
N ARG A 176 -7.58 -17.84 4.41
CA ARG A 176 -6.94 -18.92 5.15
C ARG A 176 -7.32 -20.24 4.49
N TYR A 177 -6.35 -20.94 3.90
CA TYR A 177 -6.59 -22.09 3.01
C TYR A 177 -7.50 -21.69 1.85
N VAL A 178 -8.79 -22.01 1.91
CA VAL A 178 -9.81 -21.67 0.90
C VAL A 178 -10.96 -20.81 1.45
N PHE A 179 -10.88 -20.38 2.72
CA PHE A 179 -11.92 -19.62 3.38
C PHE A 179 -11.48 -18.18 3.67
N TRP A 180 -12.45 -17.25 3.65
CA TRP A 180 -12.24 -15.87 4.04
C TRP A 180 -12.56 -15.67 5.52
N THR A 181 -11.58 -15.29 6.32
CA THR A 181 -11.75 -14.87 7.71
C THR A 181 -11.81 -13.35 7.81
N THR A 182 -12.52 -12.82 8.79
CA THR A 182 -12.48 -11.38 9.10
C THR A 182 -11.40 -11.16 10.14
N GLU A 183 -10.48 -10.26 9.82
CA GLU A 183 -9.40 -9.85 10.69
C GLU A 183 -9.67 -8.42 11.19
N ASN A 184 -9.28 -8.13 12.42
CA ASN A 184 -9.37 -6.81 13.02
C ASN A 184 -8.03 -6.46 13.65
N ASP A 185 -7.51 -5.26 13.34
CA ASP A 185 -6.26 -4.72 13.86
C ASP A 185 -5.08 -5.71 13.75
N GLN A 186 -4.88 -6.25 12.54
CA GLN A 186 -3.84 -7.24 12.26
C GLN A 186 -2.75 -6.72 11.32
N PHE A 187 -1.54 -7.23 11.53
CA PHE A 187 -0.43 -7.08 10.58
C PHE A 187 -0.66 -7.96 9.35
N LEU A 188 -0.06 -7.57 8.23
CA LEU A 188 0.10 -8.45 7.08
C LEU A 188 1.42 -9.22 7.19
N LEU A 189 1.40 -10.41 6.61
CA LEU A 189 2.57 -11.23 6.35
C LEU A 189 2.70 -11.45 4.84
N THR A 190 3.91 -11.71 4.39
CA THR A 190 4.16 -12.09 3.00
C THR A 190 3.30 -13.31 2.62
N ASN A 191 2.71 -13.26 1.44
CA ASN A 191 1.72 -14.19 0.89
C ASN A 191 0.31 -14.12 1.51
N ASP A 192 0.01 -13.15 2.37
CA ASP A 192 -1.38 -12.91 2.77
C ASP A 192 -2.22 -12.44 1.58
N ILE A 193 -3.27 -13.18 1.26
CA ILE A 193 -4.29 -12.76 0.29
C ILE A 193 -5.42 -12.08 1.06
N ILE A 194 -5.71 -10.84 0.69
CA ILE A 194 -6.60 -9.95 1.43
C ILE A 194 -7.58 -9.20 0.54
N ARG A 195 -8.68 -8.73 1.12
CA ARG A 195 -9.64 -7.81 0.50
C ARG A 195 -10.38 -6.99 1.55
N PRO A 196 -10.96 -5.84 1.19
CA PRO A 196 -11.87 -5.12 2.08
C PRO A 196 -13.06 -5.99 2.50
N VAL A 197 -13.66 -5.67 3.64
CA VAL A 197 -14.96 -6.21 4.04
C VAL A 197 -16.04 -5.54 3.21
N ASP A 198 -16.88 -6.32 2.52
CA ASP A 198 -18.01 -5.80 1.75
C ASP A 198 -19.08 -5.24 2.71
N THR A 199 -19.17 -3.92 2.81
CA THR A 199 -20.17 -3.26 3.66
C THR A 199 -21.60 -3.36 3.08
N ARG A 200 -21.76 -3.86 1.85
CA ARG A 200 -23.08 -3.95 1.18
C ARG A 200 -23.78 -5.30 1.32
N ARG A 201 -23.16 -6.33 1.93
CA ARG A 201 -23.71 -7.70 2.03
C ARG A 201 -23.94 -8.22 3.44
N ASP A 202 -23.61 -7.47 4.49
CA ASP A 202 -23.79 -7.95 5.89
C ASP A 202 -25.24 -7.76 6.40
N GLY A 203 -26.20 -7.38 5.53
CA GLY A 203 -27.59 -7.13 5.88
C GLY A 203 -28.61 -8.20 5.46
N SER A 204 -28.23 -9.34 4.85
CA SER A 204 -29.22 -10.27 4.28
C SER A 204 -28.88 -11.77 4.38
N GLU A 205 -28.22 -12.23 5.43
CA GLU A 205 -28.36 -13.63 5.88
C GLU A 205 -29.17 -13.70 7.15
N LYS A 206 -30.47 -13.33 7.06
CA LYS A 206 -31.48 -13.84 7.98
C LYS A 206 -31.76 -15.28 7.58
N ARG A 207 -31.43 -16.18 8.51
CA ARG A 207 -31.72 -17.60 8.51
C ARG A 207 -33.18 -17.84 8.08
N GLY A 208 -33.38 -18.49 6.94
CA GLY A 208 -34.59 -19.18 6.61
C GLY A 208 -34.58 -20.48 7.39
N SER A 209 -35.57 -20.61 8.24
CA SER A 209 -35.96 -21.81 9.01
C SER A 209 -36.21 -23.01 8.13
#